data_d3d7b6ece2e09842e7a519d375e42556
#
_entry.id   d3d7b6ece2e09842e7a519d375e42556
#
_cell.length_a   1.000
_cell.length_b   1.000
_cell.length_c   1.000
_cell.angle_alpha   90.00
_cell.angle_beta   90.00
_cell.angle_gamma   90.00
#
_symmetry.space_group_name_H-M   'P 1'
#
loop_
_entity.id
_entity.type
_entity.pdbx_description
1 polymer ?
#
loop_
_entity_poly.entity_id
_entity_poly.type
_entity_poly.pdbx_seq_one_letter_code
_entity_poly.pdbx_strand_id
1 'polypeptide(L)'
;PLSKAEIQLLRDWIGIERGWDEAIAEASAIESDHWSFQPIVRPPVPETGHANPIDSFVAEGLNENKLHMSPEASQRRLVRRLLLVMHGVPPTTKQMDGFLASRDTGKWANLVEGILLNPRYGERFAVNWLDLIRFSETDGFEMNTERGSAWRFRDWVIKAFNDDMPYDKFVTSQLAGDVVGEQLGTGFLVAGAHNKVVDANTKEQAENVQNEVSDMLNATGTTFLGLTLGCARCHNHK
;
A
#
# COMPACT_ATOMS: atom_id res chain seq x y z
N PRO A 1 12.56 -35.22 -21.53
CA PRO A 1 11.38 -34.86 -22.31
C PRO A 1 10.27 -35.86 -22.02
N LEU A 2 9.07 -35.36 -21.76
CA LEU A 2 7.89 -36.21 -21.55
C LEU A 2 7.57 -37.03 -22.82
N SER A 3 7.17 -38.25 -22.63
CA SER A 3 6.71 -39.10 -23.71
C SER A 3 5.36 -38.59 -24.27
N LYS A 4 5.02 -38.99 -25.52
CA LYS A 4 3.73 -38.61 -26.10
C LYS A 4 2.53 -39.06 -25.26
N ALA A 5 2.64 -40.20 -24.58
CA ALA A 5 1.61 -40.72 -23.69
C ALA A 5 1.44 -39.84 -22.42
N GLU A 6 2.53 -39.36 -21.81
CA GLU A 6 2.49 -38.46 -20.68
C GLU A 6 1.93 -37.09 -21.07
N ILE A 7 2.28 -36.58 -22.25
CA ILE A 7 1.70 -35.33 -22.76
C ILE A 7 0.20 -35.49 -23.01
N GLN A 8 -0.25 -36.65 -23.55
CA GLN A 8 -1.68 -36.89 -23.76
C GLN A 8 -2.41 -36.99 -22.41
N LEU A 9 -1.86 -37.70 -21.45
CA LEU A 9 -2.42 -37.81 -20.09
C LEU A 9 -2.59 -36.42 -19.45
N LEU A 10 -1.60 -35.52 -19.58
CA LEU A 10 -1.72 -34.14 -19.10
C LEU A 10 -2.80 -33.34 -19.83
N ARG A 11 -2.92 -33.50 -21.14
CA ARG A 11 -3.99 -32.85 -21.93
C ARG A 11 -5.37 -33.33 -21.51
N ASP A 12 -5.52 -34.64 -21.33
CA ASP A 12 -6.79 -35.24 -20.89
C ASP A 12 -7.13 -34.77 -19.47
N TRP A 13 -6.14 -34.65 -18.60
CA TRP A 13 -6.31 -34.14 -17.25
C TRP A 13 -6.70 -32.63 -17.22
N ILE A 14 -6.11 -31.80 -18.09
CA ILE A 14 -6.46 -30.40 -18.25
C ILE A 14 -7.85 -30.23 -18.88
N GLY A 15 -8.21 -31.11 -19.84
CA GLY A 15 -9.49 -31.09 -20.54
C GLY A 15 -10.67 -31.67 -19.76
N ILE A 16 -10.45 -32.36 -18.66
CA ILE A 16 -11.52 -32.75 -17.74
C ILE A 16 -12.05 -31.47 -17.10
N GLU A 17 -13.28 -31.07 -17.46
CA GLU A 17 -14.04 -30.07 -16.72
C GLU A 17 -14.21 -30.57 -15.25
N ARG A 18 -13.21 -30.39 -14.46
CA ARG A 18 -13.38 -30.54 -13.02
C ARG A 18 -14.25 -29.39 -12.59
N GLY A 19 -15.24 -29.66 -11.75
CA GLY A 19 -16.11 -28.64 -11.18
C GLY A 19 -15.33 -27.65 -10.33
N TRP A 20 -14.57 -26.79 -11.01
CA TRP A 20 -13.85 -25.68 -10.38
C TRP A 20 -14.82 -24.85 -9.54
N ASP A 21 -16.08 -24.76 -9.98
CA ASP A 21 -17.14 -24.06 -9.27
C ASP A 21 -17.46 -24.71 -7.92
N GLU A 22 -17.47 -26.06 -7.86
CA GLU A 22 -17.66 -26.79 -6.59
C GLU A 22 -16.42 -26.68 -5.69
N ALA A 23 -15.22 -26.78 -6.24
CA ALA A 23 -13.98 -26.60 -5.48
C ALA A 23 -13.80 -25.17 -4.98
N ILE A 24 -14.23 -24.17 -5.74
CA ILE A 24 -14.25 -22.77 -5.31
C ILE A 24 -15.35 -22.55 -4.25
N ALA A 25 -16.51 -23.16 -4.40
CA ALA A 25 -17.58 -23.09 -3.41
C ALA A 25 -17.19 -23.76 -2.09
N GLU A 26 -16.51 -24.90 -2.12
CA GLU A 26 -15.95 -25.55 -0.93
C GLU A 26 -14.80 -24.75 -0.32
N ALA A 27 -13.92 -24.15 -1.13
CA ALA A 27 -12.85 -23.28 -0.63
C ALA A 27 -13.39 -21.99 -0.01
N SER A 28 -14.52 -21.47 -0.48
CA SER A 28 -15.19 -20.30 0.10
C SER A 28 -15.84 -20.56 1.48
N ALA A 29 -15.95 -21.84 1.88
CA ALA A 29 -16.47 -22.25 3.16
C ALA A 29 -15.38 -22.45 4.25
N ILE A 30 -14.12 -22.08 3.98
CA ILE A 30 -13.07 -22.12 5.01
C ILE A 30 -13.33 -20.96 5.98
N GLU A 31 -14.04 -21.24 7.05
CA GLU A 31 -14.16 -20.33 8.18
C GLU A 31 -12.79 -20.23 8.88
N SER A 32 -12.25 -19.03 8.97
CA SER A 32 -11.04 -18.74 9.72
C SER A 32 -11.39 -18.03 11.02
N ASP A 33 -10.92 -18.52 12.14
CA ASP A 33 -11.02 -17.86 13.45
C ASP A 33 -9.92 -16.81 13.67
N HIS A 34 -9.00 -16.67 12.71
CA HIS A 34 -7.95 -15.67 12.80
C HIS A 34 -8.53 -14.25 12.89
N TRP A 35 -8.05 -13.48 13.84
CA TRP A 35 -8.59 -12.15 14.17
C TRP A 35 -8.69 -11.19 12.97
N SER A 36 -7.78 -11.27 12.00
CA SER A 36 -7.76 -10.39 10.82
C SER A 36 -8.88 -10.67 9.81
N PHE A 37 -9.54 -11.84 9.90
CA PHE A 37 -10.68 -12.20 9.05
C PHE A 37 -12.02 -12.07 9.76
N GLN A 38 -12.00 -11.66 11.04
CA GLN A 38 -13.22 -11.42 11.79
C GLN A 38 -13.78 -10.01 11.49
N PRO A 39 -15.09 -9.80 11.62
CA PRO A 39 -15.68 -8.47 11.51
C PRO A 39 -14.98 -7.47 12.45
N ILE A 40 -14.74 -6.26 11.95
CA ILE A 40 -14.09 -5.21 12.74
C ILE A 40 -15.06 -4.75 13.85
N VAL A 41 -14.64 -4.94 15.09
CA VAL A 41 -15.38 -4.48 16.28
C VAL A 41 -14.56 -3.39 16.95
N ARG A 42 -15.23 -2.26 17.29
CA ARG A 42 -14.59 -1.18 18.05
C ARG A 42 -14.36 -1.65 19.50
N PRO A 43 -13.11 -1.78 19.98
CA PRO A 43 -12.85 -2.17 21.35
C PRO A 43 -13.21 -1.03 22.33
N PRO A 44 -13.59 -1.34 23.59
CA PRO A 44 -13.72 -0.33 24.62
C PRO A 44 -12.34 0.32 24.90
N VAL A 45 -12.33 1.62 25.14
CA VAL A 45 -11.11 2.34 25.52
C VAL A 45 -10.73 1.97 26.95
N PRO A 46 -9.47 1.52 27.21
CA PRO A 46 -9.03 1.18 28.56
C PRO A 46 -9.07 2.38 29.52
N GLU A 47 -9.47 2.15 30.78
CA GLU A 47 -9.51 3.17 31.83
C GLU A 47 -8.11 3.38 32.47
N THR A 48 -7.21 4.03 31.76
CA THR A 48 -5.83 4.28 32.21
C THR A 48 -5.58 5.71 32.71
N GLY A 49 -6.63 6.56 32.69
CA GLY A 49 -6.53 7.95 33.09
C GLY A 49 -5.98 8.91 32.05
N HIS A 50 -5.68 8.43 30.82
CA HIS A 50 -5.27 9.27 29.69
C HIS A 50 -6.48 9.85 28.95
N ALA A 51 -6.41 11.13 28.57
CA ALA A 51 -7.48 11.79 27.79
C ALA A 51 -7.54 11.30 26.32
N ASN A 52 -6.40 10.92 25.75
CA ASN A 52 -6.33 10.41 24.38
C ASN A 52 -6.53 8.89 24.40
N PRO A 53 -7.51 8.35 23.65
CA PRO A 53 -7.73 6.91 23.55
C PRO A 53 -6.50 6.11 23.12
N ILE A 54 -5.69 6.63 22.20
CA ILE A 54 -4.45 5.97 21.75
C ILE A 54 -3.48 5.79 22.92
N ASP A 55 -3.30 6.84 23.73
CA ASP A 55 -2.45 6.79 24.92
C ASP A 55 -2.96 5.78 25.94
N SER A 56 -4.29 5.61 26.05
CA SER A 56 -4.89 4.61 26.94
C SER A 56 -4.54 3.18 26.49
N PHE A 57 -4.64 2.85 25.20
CA PHE A 57 -4.24 1.53 24.69
C PHE A 57 -2.73 1.29 24.85
N VAL A 58 -1.91 2.32 24.58
CA VAL A 58 -0.45 2.21 24.77
C VAL A 58 -0.12 2.01 26.24
N ALA A 59 -0.75 2.74 27.14
CA ALA A 59 -0.52 2.63 28.60
C ALA A 59 -0.95 1.27 29.14
N GLU A 60 -2.06 0.70 28.65
CA GLU A 60 -2.48 -0.67 29.01
C GLU A 60 -1.41 -1.69 28.67
N GLY A 61 -0.94 -1.72 27.40
CA GLY A 61 0.12 -2.65 26.96
C GLY A 61 1.45 -2.43 27.69
N LEU A 62 1.78 -1.21 28.05
CA LEU A 62 2.97 -0.92 28.88
C LEU A 62 2.80 -1.47 30.29
N ASN A 63 1.64 -1.27 30.92
CA ASN A 63 1.34 -1.75 32.27
C ASN A 63 1.40 -3.27 32.36
N GLU A 64 0.87 -3.99 31.37
CA GLU A 64 0.97 -5.47 31.30
C GLU A 64 2.43 -5.95 31.32
N ASN A 65 3.33 -5.17 30.73
CA ASN A 65 4.75 -5.47 30.69
C ASN A 65 5.55 -4.77 31.82
N LYS A 66 4.87 -4.18 32.82
CA LYS A 66 5.49 -3.46 33.95
C LYS A 66 6.39 -2.29 33.51
N LEU A 67 6.03 -1.67 32.40
CA LEU A 67 6.69 -0.49 31.84
C LEU A 67 5.83 0.75 32.04
N HIS A 68 6.43 1.93 31.89
CA HIS A 68 5.75 3.21 31.96
C HIS A 68 6.07 4.05 30.75
N MET A 69 5.18 5.00 30.43
CA MET A 69 5.46 5.98 29.39
C MET A 69 6.71 6.80 29.73
N SER A 70 7.55 7.04 28.74
CA SER A 70 8.66 7.97 28.87
C SER A 70 8.17 9.40 29.11
N PRO A 71 8.97 10.26 29.77
CA PRO A 71 8.65 11.68 29.87
C PRO A 71 8.44 12.33 28.50
N GLU A 72 7.58 13.33 28.46
CA GLU A 72 7.32 14.09 27.24
C GLU A 72 8.61 14.67 26.65
N ALA A 73 8.76 14.55 25.34
CA ALA A 73 9.92 15.09 24.64
C ALA A 73 9.87 16.64 24.61
N SER A 74 11.04 17.30 24.60
CA SER A 74 11.11 18.76 24.48
C SER A 74 10.41 19.26 23.22
N GLN A 75 9.80 20.46 23.28
CA GLN A 75 9.11 21.07 22.14
C GLN A 75 9.97 21.11 20.87
N ARG A 76 11.27 21.40 20.99
CA ARG A 76 12.22 21.37 19.87
C ARG A 76 12.29 19.99 19.20
N ARG A 77 12.30 18.94 20.01
CA ARG A 77 12.33 17.55 19.52
C ARG A 77 11.01 17.17 18.87
N LEU A 78 9.88 17.55 19.45
CA LEU A 78 8.55 17.29 18.91
C LEU A 78 8.35 17.95 17.54
N VAL A 79 8.65 19.25 17.42
CA VAL A 79 8.56 20.00 16.15
C VAL A 79 9.46 19.37 15.08
N ARG A 80 10.71 19.02 15.45
CA ARG A 80 11.63 18.36 14.52
C ARG A 80 11.09 17.02 14.04
N ARG A 81 10.57 16.17 14.92
CA ARG A 81 9.98 14.88 14.58
C ARG A 81 8.77 15.06 13.68
N LEU A 82 7.88 15.97 14.02
CA LEU A 82 6.66 16.23 13.28
C LEU A 82 6.98 16.60 11.82
N LEU A 83 7.87 17.56 11.56
CA LEU A 83 8.21 17.94 10.19
C LEU A 83 8.97 16.85 9.43
N LEU A 84 9.88 16.13 10.08
CA LEU A 84 10.58 15.01 9.44
C LEU A 84 9.64 13.87 9.02
N VAL A 85 8.65 13.57 9.86
CA VAL A 85 7.68 12.51 9.55
C VAL A 85 6.70 12.98 8.46
N MET A 86 6.15 14.18 8.61
CA MET A 86 5.03 14.65 7.79
C MET A 86 5.46 15.32 6.49
N HIS A 87 6.64 15.95 6.44
CA HIS A 87 7.16 16.63 5.25
C HIS A 87 8.47 16.05 4.72
N GLY A 88 9.09 15.10 5.43
CA GLY A 88 10.37 14.53 5.04
C GLY A 88 11.59 15.45 5.22
N VAL A 89 11.40 16.66 5.74
CA VAL A 89 12.46 17.66 5.91
C VAL A 89 12.45 18.25 7.32
N PRO A 90 13.61 18.65 7.88
CA PRO A 90 13.65 19.30 9.19
C PRO A 90 13.05 20.72 9.12
N PRO A 91 12.60 21.28 10.26
CA PRO A 91 12.18 22.67 10.32
C PRO A 91 13.36 23.60 10.01
N THR A 92 13.08 24.71 9.35
CA THR A 92 14.03 25.83 9.24
C THR A 92 14.26 26.46 10.62
N THR A 93 15.38 27.15 10.81
CA THR A 93 15.67 27.90 12.04
C THR A 93 14.54 28.89 12.36
N LYS A 94 14.05 29.62 11.35
CA LYS A 94 12.93 30.56 11.50
C LYS A 94 11.64 29.90 12.01
N GLN A 95 11.29 28.73 11.47
CA GLN A 95 10.10 27.98 11.92
C GLN A 95 10.27 27.50 13.36
N MET A 96 11.43 26.94 13.68
CA MET A 96 11.72 26.46 15.02
C MET A 96 11.68 27.59 16.07
N ASP A 97 12.39 28.65 15.80
CA ASP A 97 12.48 29.79 16.74
C ASP A 97 11.14 30.50 16.90
N GLY A 98 10.39 30.65 15.79
CA GLY A 98 9.02 31.20 15.81
C GLY A 98 8.07 30.37 16.67
N PHE A 99 8.13 29.05 16.54
CA PHE A 99 7.30 28.15 17.36
C PHE A 99 7.69 28.23 18.86
N LEU A 100 8.98 28.19 19.16
CA LEU A 100 9.45 28.23 20.56
C LEU A 100 9.16 29.58 21.25
N ALA A 101 9.24 30.68 20.51
CA ALA A 101 8.95 32.02 21.02
C ALA A 101 7.44 32.30 21.18
N SER A 102 6.58 31.55 20.49
CA SER A 102 5.14 31.76 20.55
C SER A 102 4.57 31.45 21.92
N ARG A 103 3.75 32.39 22.44
CA ARG A 103 2.98 32.26 23.70
C ARG A 103 1.55 31.80 23.47
N ASP A 104 1.16 31.54 22.21
CA ASP A 104 -0.17 31.02 21.86
C ASP A 104 -0.36 29.63 22.46
N THR A 105 -1.41 29.43 23.23
CA THR A 105 -1.77 28.12 23.81
C THR A 105 -2.18 27.12 22.76
N GLY A 106 -2.69 27.56 21.61
CA GLY A 106 -3.07 26.74 20.45
C GLY A 106 -1.92 26.47 19.47
N LYS A 107 -0.71 26.95 19.73
CA LYS A 107 0.42 26.88 18.77
C LYS A 107 0.71 25.50 18.22
N TRP A 108 0.50 24.45 19.03
CA TRP A 108 0.73 23.07 18.59
C TRP A 108 -0.33 22.63 17.58
N ALA A 109 -1.60 22.86 17.88
CA ALA A 109 -2.70 22.56 16.95
C ALA A 109 -2.55 23.34 15.64
N ASN A 110 -2.25 24.64 15.73
CA ASN A 110 -2.02 25.48 14.57
C ASN A 110 -0.83 25.01 13.71
N LEU A 111 0.23 24.50 14.35
CA LEU A 111 1.35 23.90 13.63
C LEU A 111 0.94 22.62 12.89
N VAL A 112 0.19 21.73 13.55
CA VAL A 112 -0.29 20.47 12.95
C VAL A 112 -1.19 20.77 11.76
N GLU A 113 -2.18 21.65 11.91
CA GLU A 113 -3.07 22.07 10.82
C GLU A 113 -2.27 22.66 9.64
N GLY A 114 -1.33 23.55 9.92
CA GLY A 114 -0.49 24.15 8.87
C GLY A 114 0.41 23.14 8.16
N ILE A 115 0.79 22.05 8.82
CA ILE A 115 1.55 20.95 8.22
C ILE A 115 0.66 20.08 7.34
N LEU A 116 -0.55 19.75 7.78
CA LEU A 116 -1.50 18.93 7.01
C LEU A 116 -1.97 19.64 5.74
N LEU A 117 -2.14 20.97 5.80
CA LEU A 117 -2.51 21.79 4.64
C LEU A 117 -1.36 22.07 3.67
N ASN A 118 -0.14 21.70 4.01
CA ASN A 118 1.01 21.96 3.17
C ASN A 118 1.17 20.88 2.09
N PRO A 119 1.36 21.23 0.80
CA PRO A 119 1.52 20.26 -0.29
C PRO A 119 2.61 19.21 -0.06
N ARG A 120 3.62 19.50 0.75
CA ARG A 120 4.66 18.53 1.14
C ARG A 120 4.13 17.33 1.91
N TYR A 121 2.96 17.44 2.52
CA TYR A 121 2.30 16.31 3.15
C TYR A 121 2.02 15.21 2.11
N GLY A 122 1.34 15.54 1.03
CA GLY A 122 1.07 14.60 -0.05
C GLY A 122 2.33 14.09 -0.74
N GLU A 123 3.32 14.97 -1.00
CA GLU A 123 4.61 14.55 -1.54
C GLU A 123 5.29 13.50 -0.65
N ARG A 124 5.29 13.71 0.67
CA ARG A 124 5.93 12.80 1.64
C ARG A 124 5.22 11.46 1.72
N PHE A 125 3.88 11.46 1.80
CA PHE A 125 3.11 10.22 1.92
C PHE A 125 3.04 9.45 0.61
N ALA A 126 3.03 10.15 -0.53
CA ALA A 126 3.11 9.53 -1.85
C ALA A 126 4.38 8.69 -2.03
N VAL A 127 5.54 9.10 -1.47
CA VAL A 127 6.78 8.30 -1.55
C VAL A 127 6.55 6.90 -0.97
N ASN A 128 5.95 6.80 0.22
CA ASN A 128 5.70 5.49 0.84
C ASN A 128 4.74 4.62 0.00
N TRP A 129 3.72 5.26 -0.60
CA TRP A 129 2.78 4.55 -1.47
C TRP A 129 3.45 4.07 -2.76
N LEU A 130 4.22 4.95 -3.40
CA LEU A 130 4.93 4.65 -4.65
C LEU A 130 5.98 3.56 -4.47
N ASP A 131 6.68 3.54 -3.33
CA ASP A 131 7.60 2.45 -2.96
C ASP A 131 6.86 1.12 -2.79
N LEU A 132 5.73 1.13 -2.08
CA LEU A 132 4.92 -0.07 -1.85
C LEU A 132 4.47 -0.73 -3.15
N ILE A 133 4.09 0.07 -4.14
CA ILE A 133 3.60 -0.40 -5.44
C ILE A 133 4.70 -0.54 -6.49
N ARG A 134 5.97 -0.36 -6.12
CA ARG A 134 7.15 -0.51 -7.00
C ARG A 134 7.15 0.47 -8.18
N PHE A 135 6.60 1.67 -7.98
CA PHE A 135 6.53 2.69 -9.01
C PHE A 135 7.92 3.06 -9.53
N SER A 136 8.04 3.14 -10.86
CA SER A 136 9.24 3.63 -11.52
C SER A 136 8.87 4.52 -12.71
N GLU A 137 9.68 5.55 -12.96
CA GLU A 137 9.60 6.38 -14.17
C GLU A 137 10.33 5.76 -15.36
N THR A 138 10.82 4.54 -15.21
CA THR A 138 11.46 3.74 -16.26
C THR A 138 10.84 2.34 -16.33
N ASP A 139 11.03 1.66 -17.48
CA ASP A 139 10.43 0.33 -17.69
C ASP A 139 11.13 -0.78 -16.90
N GLY A 140 12.38 -0.57 -16.50
CA GLY A 140 13.20 -1.62 -15.94
C GLY A 140 13.74 -2.58 -17.03
N PHE A 141 14.23 -3.74 -16.62
CA PHE A 141 14.87 -4.72 -17.49
C PHE A 141 16.06 -4.15 -18.32
N GLU A 142 16.48 -4.86 -19.37
CA GLU A 142 17.64 -4.53 -20.17
C GLU A 142 17.50 -3.19 -20.93
N MET A 143 16.31 -2.90 -21.44
CA MET A 143 16.06 -1.70 -22.23
C MET A 143 15.87 -0.45 -21.38
N ASN A 144 15.38 -0.58 -20.16
CA ASN A 144 15.21 0.46 -19.14
C ASN A 144 14.87 1.86 -19.70
N THR A 145 13.93 1.95 -20.62
CA THR A 145 13.52 3.20 -21.25
C THR A 145 12.66 4.04 -20.33
N GLU A 146 12.69 5.38 -20.48
CA GLU A 146 11.86 6.29 -19.72
C GLU A 146 10.37 6.14 -20.06
N ARG A 147 9.53 6.22 -19.04
CA ARG A 147 8.07 6.29 -19.12
C ARG A 147 7.63 7.75 -19.07
N GLY A 148 7.61 8.42 -20.19
CA GLY A 148 7.35 9.86 -20.28
C GLY A 148 6.00 10.34 -19.70
N SER A 149 5.08 9.43 -19.35
CA SER A 149 3.78 9.76 -18.74
C SER A 149 3.62 9.26 -17.29
N ALA A 150 4.60 8.56 -16.73
CA ALA A 150 4.51 7.96 -15.38
C ALA A 150 4.27 9.02 -14.29
N TRP A 151 4.86 10.20 -14.44
CA TRP A 151 4.68 11.32 -13.52
C TRP A 151 3.21 11.69 -13.28
N ARG A 152 2.31 11.43 -14.23
CA ARG A 152 0.87 11.74 -14.09
C ARG A 152 0.22 10.92 -12.99
N PHE A 153 0.57 9.65 -12.88
CA PHE A 153 0.10 8.80 -11.79
C PHE A 153 0.73 9.22 -10.45
N ARG A 154 2.04 9.50 -10.42
CA ARG A 154 2.71 10.04 -9.22
C ARG A 154 2.01 11.30 -8.71
N ASP A 155 1.76 12.25 -9.59
CA ASP A 155 1.12 13.51 -9.22
C ASP A 155 -0.34 13.31 -8.80
N TRP A 156 -1.05 12.34 -9.40
CA TRP A 156 -2.37 11.92 -8.95
C TRP A 156 -2.34 11.37 -7.52
N VAL A 157 -1.37 10.53 -7.17
CA VAL A 157 -1.19 10.01 -5.81
C VAL A 157 -0.91 11.15 -4.82
N ILE A 158 0.00 12.08 -5.15
CA ILE A 158 0.30 13.26 -4.33
C ILE A 158 -0.97 14.07 -4.08
N LYS A 159 -1.74 14.32 -5.15
CA LYS A 159 -3.01 15.06 -5.05
C LYS A 159 -4.02 14.33 -4.18
N ALA A 160 -4.17 13.02 -4.31
CA ALA A 160 -5.10 12.22 -3.53
C ALA A 160 -4.80 12.33 -2.02
N PHE A 161 -3.52 12.31 -1.61
CA PHE A 161 -3.14 12.53 -0.21
C PHE A 161 -3.39 13.97 0.25
N ASN A 162 -3.12 14.97 -0.59
CA ASN A 162 -3.36 16.39 -0.23
C ASN A 162 -4.84 16.75 -0.17
N ASP A 163 -5.67 16.07 -0.95
CA ASP A 163 -7.14 16.26 -0.94
C ASP A 163 -7.83 15.43 0.14
N ASP A 164 -7.07 14.69 0.95
CA ASP A 164 -7.60 13.73 1.95
C ASP A 164 -8.63 12.77 1.34
N MET A 165 -8.30 12.20 0.16
CA MET A 165 -9.21 11.31 -0.55
C MET A 165 -9.59 10.12 0.34
N PRO A 166 -10.90 9.83 0.54
CA PRO A 166 -11.34 8.66 1.30
C PRO A 166 -10.70 7.37 0.78
N TYR A 167 -10.26 6.50 1.70
CA TYR A 167 -9.49 5.30 1.36
C TYR A 167 -10.22 4.36 0.39
N ASP A 168 -11.53 4.18 0.55
CA ASP A 168 -12.38 3.39 -0.35
C ASP A 168 -12.36 3.94 -1.78
N LYS A 169 -12.43 5.27 -1.95
CA LYS A 169 -12.29 5.93 -3.24
C LYS A 169 -10.88 5.80 -3.81
N PHE A 170 -9.87 5.96 -2.95
CA PHE A 170 -8.48 5.82 -3.35
C PHE A 170 -8.18 4.41 -3.89
N VAL A 171 -8.68 3.36 -3.24
CA VAL A 171 -8.56 1.97 -3.70
C VAL A 171 -9.34 1.75 -4.99
N THR A 172 -10.62 2.16 -5.04
CA THR A 172 -11.46 1.97 -6.21
C THR A 172 -10.89 2.67 -7.44
N SER A 173 -10.35 3.88 -7.29
CA SER A 173 -9.70 4.61 -8.38
C SER A 173 -8.47 3.91 -8.94
N GLN A 174 -7.76 3.14 -8.13
CA GLN A 174 -6.57 2.42 -8.57
C GLN A 174 -6.89 1.08 -9.23
N LEU A 175 -7.97 0.42 -8.82
CA LEU A 175 -8.35 -0.89 -9.37
C LEU A 175 -9.37 -0.79 -10.52
N ALA A 176 -10.21 0.24 -10.52
CA ALA A 176 -11.31 0.42 -11.46
C ALA A 176 -11.51 1.92 -11.82
N GLY A 177 -10.43 2.69 -11.89
CA GLY A 177 -10.49 4.13 -12.15
C GLY A 177 -11.07 4.50 -13.51
N ASP A 178 -10.96 3.63 -14.50
CA ASP A 178 -11.59 3.77 -15.81
C ASP A 178 -13.12 3.74 -15.74
N VAL A 179 -13.68 2.98 -14.78
CA VAL A 179 -15.13 2.87 -14.56
C VAL A 179 -15.68 4.07 -13.78
N VAL A 180 -14.88 4.61 -12.83
CA VAL A 180 -15.32 5.69 -11.94
C VAL A 180 -14.86 7.08 -12.38
N GLY A 181 -14.24 7.21 -13.56
CA GLY A 181 -13.80 8.49 -14.12
C GLY A 181 -12.43 8.97 -13.59
N GLU A 182 -11.67 8.10 -12.92
CA GLU A 182 -10.36 8.38 -12.34
C GLU A 182 -9.25 7.58 -13.06
N GLN A 183 -9.17 7.71 -14.38
CA GLN A 183 -8.27 6.91 -15.22
C GLN A 183 -6.79 6.97 -14.80
N LEU A 184 -6.34 8.10 -14.24
CA LEU A 184 -4.95 8.22 -13.78
C LEU A 184 -4.65 7.28 -12.61
N GLY A 185 -5.65 6.97 -11.77
CA GLY A 185 -5.50 6.02 -10.66
C GLY A 185 -5.09 4.64 -11.14
N THR A 186 -5.57 4.18 -12.30
CA THR A 186 -5.24 2.85 -12.86
C THR A 186 -3.75 2.69 -13.19
N GLY A 187 -2.96 3.75 -13.12
CA GLY A 187 -1.50 3.68 -13.18
C GLY A 187 -0.88 2.73 -12.16
N PHE A 188 -1.60 2.44 -11.06
CA PHE A 188 -1.24 1.40 -10.08
C PHE A 188 -1.00 0.05 -10.74
N LEU A 189 -1.88 -0.39 -11.63
CA LEU A 189 -1.80 -1.71 -12.27
C LEU A 189 -0.56 -1.86 -13.14
N VAL A 190 -0.10 -0.77 -13.76
CA VAL A 190 1.04 -0.76 -14.69
C VAL A 190 2.30 -0.12 -14.08
N ALA A 191 2.34 0.09 -12.76
CA ALA A 191 3.47 0.72 -12.07
C ALA A 191 4.73 -0.17 -12.05
N GLY A 192 4.55 -1.49 -12.10
CA GLY A 192 5.64 -2.48 -12.09
C GLY A 192 6.54 -2.42 -13.33
N ALA A 193 7.61 -3.20 -13.31
CA ALA A 193 8.52 -3.31 -14.44
C ALA A 193 7.85 -3.89 -15.68
N HIS A 194 8.22 -3.40 -16.86
CA HIS A 194 7.66 -3.81 -18.15
C HIS A 194 8.79 -4.18 -19.11
N ASN A 195 8.75 -5.41 -19.65
CA ASN A 195 9.74 -5.87 -20.61
C ASN A 195 9.36 -5.45 -22.03
N LYS A 196 10.08 -4.48 -22.58
CA LYS A 196 9.91 -4.01 -23.98
C LYS A 196 10.69 -4.81 -25.01
N VAL A 197 11.47 -5.80 -24.61
CA VAL A 197 12.16 -6.67 -25.57
C VAL A 197 11.12 -7.53 -26.27
N VAL A 198 10.81 -7.15 -27.50
CA VAL A 198 9.91 -7.92 -28.36
C VAL A 198 10.77 -8.88 -29.18
N ASP A 199 10.94 -10.10 -28.71
CA ASP A 199 11.44 -11.16 -29.56
C ASP A 199 10.34 -11.61 -30.52
N ALA A 200 10.72 -12.05 -31.72
CA ALA A 200 9.79 -12.64 -32.69
C ALA A 200 9.16 -13.96 -32.19
N ASN A 201 9.59 -14.47 -31.03
CA ASN A 201 9.11 -15.67 -30.41
C ASN A 201 7.80 -15.43 -29.66
N THR A 202 6.69 -15.89 -30.24
CA THR A 202 5.35 -15.76 -29.66
C THR A 202 5.20 -16.39 -28.26
N LYS A 203 5.98 -17.43 -27.95
CA LYS A 203 5.99 -18.07 -26.63
C LYS A 203 6.56 -17.13 -25.56
N GLU A 204 7.67 -16.50 -25.86
CA GLU A 204 8.31 -15.55 -24.94
C GLU A 204 7.46 -14.32 -24.70
N GLN A 205 6.77 -13.82 -25.74
CA GLN A 205 5.79 -12.74 -25.57
C GLN A 205 4.65 -13.12 -24.62
N ALA A 206 4.11 -14.34 -24.77
CA ALA A 206 3.06 -14.85 -23.88
C ALA A 206 3.55 -15.02 -22.44
N GLU A 207 4.79 -15.47 -22.24
CA GLU A 207 5.43 -15.57 -20.92
C GLU A 207 5.61 -14.19 -20.28
N ASN A 208 6.03 -13.17 -21.03
CA ASN A 208 6.17 -11.80 -20.54
C ASN A 208 4.83 -11.24 -20.09
N VAL A 209 3.77 -11.36 -20.90
CA VAL A 209 2.41 -10.94 -20.51
C VAL A 209 1.95 -11.66 -19.25
N GLN A 210 2.18 -12.98 -19.16
CA GLN A 210 1.81 -13.76 -17.98
C GLN A 210 2.60 -13.32 -16.72
N ASN A 211 3.87 -12.93 -16.88
CA ASN A 211 4.68 -12.40 -15.80
C ASN A 211 4.12 -11.07 -15.29
N GLU A 212 3.77 -10.16 -16.20
CA GLU A 212 3.19 -8.85 -15.86
C GLU A 212 1.84 -9.01 -15.15
N VAL A 213 0.95 -9.86 -15.65
CA VAL A 213 -0.35 -10.15 -14.99
C VAL A 213 -0.14 -10.73 -13.58
N SER A 214 0.80 -11.66 -13.45
CA SER A 214 1.15 -12.24 -12.13
C SER A 214 1.68 -11.20 -11.17
N ASP A 215 2.47 -10.25 -11.68
CA ASP A 215 3.01 -9.14 -10.91
C ASP A 215 1.92 -8.16 -10.46
N MET A 216 0.99 -7.80 -11.34
CA MET A 216 -0.19 -6.98 -11.00
C MET A 216 -1.04 -7.61 -9.90
N LEU A 217 -1.32 -8.93 -10.01
CA LEU A 217 -2.07 -9.67 -9.00
C LEU A 217 -1.35 -9.70 -7.66
N ASN A 218 -0.04 -9.99 -7.68
CA ASN A 218 0.75 -10.02 -6.45
C ASN A 218 0.85 -8.64 -5.80
N ALA A 219 1.04 -7.58 -6.58
CA ALA A 219 1.03 -6.20 -6.07
C ALA A 219 -0.33 -5.85 -5.45
N THR A 220 -1.43 -6.20 -6.11
CA THR A 220 -2.78 -5.97 -5.60
C THR A 220 -3.00 -6.69 -4.28
N GLY A 221 -2.66 -7.99 -4.22
CA GLY A 221 -2.81 -8.79 -3.01
C GLY A 221 -1.97 -8.28 -1.84
N THR A 222 -0.70 -7.96 -2.08
CA THR A 222 0.19 -7.46 -1.02
C THR A 222 -0.19 -6.06 -0.54
N THR A 223 -0.58 -5.18 -1.46
CA THR A 223 -0.87 -3.77 -1.14
C THR A 223 -2.20 -3.62 -0.41
N PHE A 224 -3.27 -4.25 -0.89
CA PHE A 224 -4.62 -4.03 -0.35
C PHE A 224 -5.09 -5.09 0.62
N LEU A 225 -4.60 -6.32 0.50
CA LEU A 225 -5.05 -7.44 1.33
C LEU A 225 -3.98 -7.92 2.32
N GLY A 226 -2.73 -7.48 2.20
CA GLY A 226 -1.61 -8.00 2.98
C GLY A 226 -1.30 -9.47 2.70
N LEU A 227 -1.73 -9.99 1.53
CA LEU A 227 -1.57 -11.38 1.13
C LEU A 227 -0.51 -11.54 0.04
N THR A 228 0.35 -12.55 0.17
CA THR A 228 1.30 -12.93 -0.89
C THR A 228 0.65 -13.92 -1.85
N LEU A 229 0.21 -13.45 -3.01
CA LEU A 229 -0.48 -14.26 -4.00
C LEU A 229 0.47 -14.90 -5.04
N GLY A 230 1.74 -14.53 -5.07
CA GLY A 230 2.69 -14.95 -6.09
C GLY A 230 2.87 -16.46 -6.20
N CYS A 231 2.78 -17.20 -5.09
CA CYS A 231 2.89 -18.66 -5.08
C CYS A 231 1.71 -19.35 -5.77
N ALA A 232 0.52 -18.74 -5.75
CA ALA A 232 -0.70 -19.27 -6.35
C ALA A 232 -0.66 -19.33 -7.89
N ARG A 233 0.36 -18.73 -8.50
CA ARG A 233 0.59 -18.86 -9.94
C ARG A 233 0.84 -20.31 -10.38
N CYS A 234 1.49 -21.12 -9.55
CA CYS A 234 1.93 -22.47 -9.91
C CYS A 234 1.17 -23.58 -9.15
N HIS A 235 0.62 -23.28 -7.97
CA HIS A 235 -0.08 -24.23 -7.12
C HIS A 235 -1.04 -23.52 -6.17
N ASN A 236 -2.01 -24.25 -5.63
CA ASN A 236 -2.89 -23.72 -4.60
C ASN A 236 -2.06 -23.32 -3.37
N HIS A 237 -2.54 -22.33 -2.62
CA HIS A 237 -1.92 -21.90 -1.38
C HIS A 237 -2.15 -22.97 -0.31
N LYS A 238 -1.25 -23.93 -0.24
CA LYS A 238 -1.21 -25.23 0.44
C LYS A 238 -1.89 -26.37 -0.26
#